data_b813d5bdab2f8075c706e3d4b3e2bdf8
#
_entry.id   b813d5bdab2f8075c706e3d4b3e2bdf8
#
_cell.length_a   1.000
_cell.length_b   1.000
_cell.length_c   1.000
_cell.angle_alpha   90.00
_cell.angle_beta   90.00
_cell.angle_gamma   90.00
#
_symmetry.space_group_name_H-M   'P 1'
#
loop_
_entity.id
_entity.type
_entity.pdbx_description
1 polymer ?
#
loop_
_entity_poly.entity_id
_entity_poly.type
_entity_poly.pdbx_seq_one_letter_code
_entity_poly.pdbx_strand_id
1 'polypeptide(L)' 'MKKRIGESVLDDCPGVSQHRKNLLLREFGSVNRLRKASVNEIASSEGIGRKLAEDVHRFLQNH' A
#
# COMPACT_ATOMS: atom_id res chain seq x y z
N MET A 1 -0.25 -21.66 11.01
CA MET A 1 -0.51 -20.77 11.00
C MET A 1 -0.75 -20.13 9.88
N LYS A 2 -1.47 -19.44 9.56
CA LYS A 2 -1.71 -18.96 8.52
C LYS A 2 -1.20 -17.66 8.32
N LYS A 3 -0.84 -17.29 7.27
CA LYS A 3 -0.40 -16.15 7.02
C LYS A 3 -1.41 -15.22 6.73
N ARG A 4 -1.58 -14.19 7.22
CA ARG A 4 -2.53 -13.31 6.93
C ARG A 4 -2.06 -12.40 5.92
N ILE A 5 -2.58 -12.23 4.85
CA ILE A 5 -2.26 -11.34 3.85
C ILE A 5 -3.09 -10.18 4.05
N GLY A 6 -3.09 -9.47 4.93
CA GLY A 6 -3.97 -8.39 5.13
C GLY A 6 -3.21 -7.12 5.33
N GLU A 7 -3.74 -6.23 6.10
CA GLU A 7 -3.13 -4.96 6.31
C GLU A 7 -1.78 -5.05 6.95
N SER A 8 -1.48 -6.14 7.61
CA SER A 8 -0.20 -6.25 8.28
C SER A 8 0.96 -6.26 7.30
N VAL A 9 0.68 -6.50 6.04
CA VAL A 9 1.73 -6.47 5.04
C VAL A 9 2.28 -5.06 4.94
N LEU A 10 1.42 -4.07 5.01
CA LEU A 10 1.85 -2.68 4.90
C LEU A 10 2.64 -2.22 6.11
N ASP A 11 2.49 -2.89 7.24
CA ASP A 11 3.23 -2.51 8.43
C ASP A 11 4.73 -2.71 8.23
N ASP A 12 5.10 -3.60 7.35
CA ASP A 12 6.50 -3.87 7.07
C ASP A 12 7.05 -3.00 5.96
N CYS A 13 6.21 -2.26 5.30
CA CYS A 13 6.66 -1.45 4.18
C CYS A 13 7.35 -0.19 4.67
N PRO A 14 8.59 0.04 4.28
CA PRO A 14 9.31 1.22 4.73
C PRO A 14 8.64 2.47 4.19
N GLY A 15 8.56 3.48 5.00
CA GLY A 15 7.95 4.73 4.59
C GLY A 15 6.45 4.81 4.73
N VAL A 16 5.82 3.71 5.13
CA VAL A 16 4.37 3.71 5.32
C VAL A 16 4.08 3.76 6.81
N SER A 17 3.59 4.90 7.26
CA SER A 17 3.23 5.05 8.65
C SER A 17 1.81 4.54 8.82
N GLN A 18 1.36 4.50 10.05
CA GLN A 18 -0.01 4.07 10.35
C GLN A 18 -1.01 4.95 9.60
N HIS A 19 -0.75 6.23 9.56
CA HIS A 19 -1.62 7.17 8.88
C HIS A 19 -1.70 6.87 7.37
N ARG A 20 -0.56 6.62 6.76
CA ARG A 20 -0.53 6.32 5.34
C ARG A 20 -1.12 4.97 5.03
N LYS A 21 -0.93 4.02 5.92
CA LYS A 21 -1.55 2.72 5.74
C LYS A 21 -3.06 2.87 5.72
N ASN A 22 -3.59 3.64 6.66
CA ASN A 22 -5.03 3.86 6.74
C ASN A 22 -5.55 4.57 5.49
N LEU A 23 -4.79 5.53 4.99
CA LEU A 23 -5.18 6.23 3.78
C LEU A 23 -5.25 5.29 2.60
N LEU A 24 -4.25 4.46 2.44
CA LEU A 24 -4.21 3.55 1.32
C LEU A 24 -5.36 2.54 1.38
N LEU A 25 -5.61 2.01 2.56
CA LEU A 25 -6.68 1.06 2.70
C LEU A 25 -8.05 1.69 2.51
N ARG A 26 -8.19 2.95 2.88
CA ARG A 26 -9.43 3.62 2.71
C ARG A 26 -9.67 3.93 1.25
N GLU A 27 -8.63 4.35 0.52
CA GLU A 27 -8.76 4.68 -0.89
C GLU A 27 -9.00 3.46 -1.76
N PHE A 28 -8.33 2.38 -1.47
CA PHE A 28 -8.39 1.21 -2.33
C PHE A 28 -9.25 0.07 -1.77
N GLY A 29 -9.58 0.14 -0.52
CA GLY A 29 -10.48 -0.83 0.08
C GLY A 29 -9.79 -2.01 0.72
N SER A 30 -8.73 -2.50 0.16
CA SER A 30 -8.01 -3.62 0.72
C SER A 30 -6.63 -3.72 0.13
N VAL A 31 -5.78 -4.51 0.74
CA VAL A 31 -4.42 -4.71 0.25
C VAL A 31 -4.45 -5.39 -1.11
N ASN A 32 -5.39 -6.28 -1.32
CA ASN A 32 -5.50 -6.94 -2.59
C ASN A 32 -5.76 -5.96 -3.72
N ARG A 33 -6.64 -5.02 -3.50
CA ARG A 33 -6.93 -4.02 -4.50
C ARG A 33 -5.75 -3.10 -4.70
N LEU A 34 -5.09 -2.72 -3.60
CA LEU A 34 -3.93 -1.87 -3.66
C LEU A 34 -2.84 -2.54 -4.47
N ARG A 35 -2.68 -3.86 -4.31
CA ARG A 35 -1.68 -4.58 -5.02
C ARG A 35 -1.90 -4.58 -6.50
N LYS A 36 -3.14 -4.52 -6.94
CA LYS A 36 -3.46 -4.49 -8.34
C LYS A 36 -3.43 -3.09 -8.93
N ALA A 37 -3.31 -2.08 -8.10
CA ALA A 37 -3.29 -0.70 -8.59
C ALA A 37 -1.92 -0.37 -9.17
N SER A 38 -1.90 0.52 -10.13
CA SER A 38 -0.62 0.94 -10.71
C SER A 38 -0.02 2.02 -9.86
N VAL A 39 1.24 2.32 -10.09
CA VAL A 39 1.93 3.38 -9.37
C VAL A 39 1.18 4.70 -9.53
N ASN A 40 0.71 4.97 -10.74
CA ASN A 40 -0.02 6.20 -11.00
C ASN A 40 -1.29 6.28 -10.17
N GLU A 41 -1.97 5.17 -10.06
CA GLU A 41 -3.20 5.14 -9.27
C GLU A 41 -2.91 5.35 -7.80
N ILE A 42 -1.87 4.74 -7.30
CA ILE A 42 -1.51 4.91 -5.91
C ILE A 42 -1.07 6.34 -5.65
N ALA A 43 -0.29 6.90 -6.57
CA ALA A 43 0.22 8.25 -6.42
C ALA A 43 -0.86 9.30 -6.49
N SER A 44 -2.00 8.98 -7.08
CA SER A 44 -3.06 9.96 -7.18
C SER A 44 -3.83 10.09 -5.87
N SER A 45 -3.57 9.23 -4.89
CA SER A 45 -4.22 9.35 -3.62
C SER A 45 -3.65 10.54 -2.88
N GLU A 46 -4.53 11.29 -2.22
CA GLU A 46 -4.10 12.42 -1.50
C GLU A 46 -3.18 12.01 -0.39
N GLY A 47 -2.11 12.68 -0.18
CA GLY A 47 -1.17 12.35 0.89
C GLY A 47 -0.14 11.30 0.53
N ILE A 48 -0.24 10.74 -0.67
CA ILE A 48 0.71 9.74 -1.11
C ILE A 48 1.49 10.30 -2.28
N GLY A 49 2.79 10.48 -2.10
CA GLY A 49 3.63 11.00 -3.17
C GLY A 49 4.01 9.89 -4.12
N ARG A 50 4.55 10.28 -5.28
CA ARG A 50 4.94 9.33 -6.26
C ARG A 50 6.01 8.37 -5.77
N LYS A 51 6.98 8.88 -5.03
CA LYS A 51 8.02 8.05 -4.52
C LYS A 51 7.49 7.00 -3.57
N LEU A 52 6.58 7.37 -2.71
CA LEU A 52 5.98 6.43 -1.80
C LEU A 52 5.13 5.42 -2.58
N ALA A 53 4.44 5.89 -3.61
CA ALA A 53 3.64 5.01 -4.42
C ALA A 53 4.50 3.94 -5.09
N GLU A 54 5.65 4.33 -5.57
CA GLU A 54 6.57 3.37 -6.18
C GLU A 54 7.06 2.37 -5.16
N ASP A 55 7.38 2.84 -3.97
CA ASP A 55 7.87 1.96 -2.92
C ASP A 55 6.79 0.96 -2.51
N VAL A 56 5.58 1.44 -2.34
CA VAL A 56 4.48 0.58 -1.95
C VAL A 56 4.21 -0.45 -3.04
N HIS A 57 4.17 0.00 -4.27
CA HIS A 57 3.90 -0.90 -5.39
C HIS A 57 4.96 -2.00 -5.46
N ARG A 58 6.21 -1.63 -5.37
CA ARG A 58 7.28 -2.58 -5.42
C ARG A 58 7.23 -3.55 -4.23
N PHE A 59 6.96 -3.02 -3.07
CA PHE A 59 6.89 -3.84 -1.87
C PHE A 59 5.79 -4.90 -2.01
N LEU A 60 4.64 -4.50 -2.49
CA LEU A 60 3.53 -5.42 -2.62
C LEU A 60 3.75 -6.46 -3.72
N GLN A 61 4.48 -6.08 -4.76
CA GLN A 61 4.78 -7.03 -5.82
C GLN A 61 5.73 -8.13 -5.35
N ASN A 62 6.54 -7.82 -4.35
CA ASN A 62 7.48 -8.78 -3.83
C ASN A 62 6.89 -9.63 -2.72
N HIS A 63 5.74 -9.35 -2.30
CA HIS A 63 5.04 -10.13 -1.30
C HIS A 63 3.85 -10.82 -1.94
#